data_8c6fbb23dd67f0fc14e959d2cc3ccdb3
#
_entry.id   8c6fbb23dd67f0fc14e959d2cc3ccdb3
#
_cell.length_a   1.000
_cell.length_b   1.000
_cell.length_c   1.000
_cell.angle_alpha   90.00
_cell.angle_beta   90.00
_cell.angle_gamma   90.00
#
_symmetry.space_group_name_H-M   'P 1'
#
loop_
_entity.id
_entity.type
_entity.pdbx_description
1 polymer ?
#
loop_
_entity_poly.entity_id
_entity_poly.type
_entity_poly.pdbx_seq_one_letter_code
_entity_poly.pdbx_strand_id
1 'polypeptide(L)'
;MRKEIRFIGTGGQGIVWAATLLGAAASKQTGLVASVSAKYGAEVRGGISRADVVISDEREPFPWATRLDLLVMLDPKWITRAITSPLKPKALVLSVAPLQKKLKAETKIVPARERSKQDLGSEKFTNSIMVGYVAGVLGIPDLELLRMAAAERSTEVSKDLNLRAIEIGSQMAKMQ
;
A
#
# COMPACT_ATOMS: atom_id res chain seq x y z
N MET A 1 -2.96 13.88 14.05
CA MET A 1 -2.51 13.47 12.69
C MET A 1 -3.51 12.50 12.10
N ARG A 2 -3.86 12.63 10.80
CA ARG A 2 -4.68 11.64 10.07
C ARG A 2 -4.10 11.42 8.68
N LYS A 3 -3.79 10.19 8.31
CA LYS A 3 -3.32 9.77 6.98
C LYS A 3 -4.30 8.78 6.37
N GLU A 4 -4.70 9.04 5.14
CA GLU A 4 -5.63 8.20 4.38
C GLU A 4 -4.94 7.64 3.14
N ILE A 5 -4.80 6.33 3.11
CA ILE A 5 -4.07 5.59 2.08
C ILE A 5 -5.06 4.67 1.35
N ARG A 6 -4.99 4.64 0.03
CA ARG A 6 -5.77 3.71 -0.80
C ARG A 6 -4.86 2.85 -1.64
N PHE A 7 -5.05 1.55 -1.55
CA PHE A 7 -4.44 0.56 -2.44
C PHE A 7 -5.44 0.15 -3.50
N ILE A 8 -5.00 0.12 -4.76
CA ILE A 8 -5.79 -0.29 -5.93
C ILE A 8 -4.99 -1.27 -6.77
N GLY A 9 -5.67 -2.28 -7.27
CA GLY A 9 -5.10 -3.24 -8.21
C GLY A 9 -6.13 -4.23 -8.72
N THR A 10 -5.66 -5.28 -9.35
CA THR A 10 -6.47 -6.40 -9.81
C THR A 10 -6.58 -7.44 -8.70
N GLY A 11 -7.71 -8.10 -8.59
CA GLY A 11 -7.93 -9.23 -7.69
C GLY A 11 -6.83 -10.29 -7.86
N GLY A 12 -6.28 -10.75 -6.74
CA GLY A 12 -5.13 -11.66 -6.70
C GLY A 12 -3.76 -10.98 -6.52
N GLN A 13 -3.65 -9.67 -6.63
CA GLN A 13 -2.39 -8.93 -6.41
C GLN A 13 -2.10 -8.64 -4.92
N GLY A 14 -2.91 -9.14 -3.99
CA GLY A 14 -2.68 -8.97 -2.55
C GLY A 14 -2.99 -7.55 -2.03
N ILE A 15 -3.93 -6.83 -2.66
CA ILE A 15 -4.32 -5.46 -2.28
C ILE A 15 -4.79 -5.39 -0.83
N VAL A 16 -5.69 -6.30 -0.44
CA VAL A 16 -6.24 -6.35 0.93
C VAL A 16 -5.16 -6.76 1.92
N TRP A 17 -4.31 -7.71 1.55
CA TRP A 17 -3.18 -8.12 2.38
C TRP A 17 -2.24 -6.94 2.66
N ALA A 18 -1.89 -6.16 1.63
CA ALA A 18 -1.04 -4.97 1.75
C ALA A 18 -1.63 -3.94 2.72
N ALA A 19 -2.91 -3.61 2.54
CA ALA A 19 -3.61 -2.66 3.40
C ALA A 19 -3.71 -3.17 4.85
N THR A 20 -4.05 -4.45 5.03
CA THR A 20 -4.17 -5.08 6.36
C THR A 20 -2.81 -5.12 7.07
N LEU A 21 -1.74 -5.39 6.34
CA LEU A 21 -0.38 -5.38 6.88
C LEU A 21 0.01 -3.98 7.37
N LEU A 22 -0.19 -2.97 6.54
CA LEU A 22 0.12 -1.58 6.90
C LEU A 22 -0.69 -1.13 8.13
N GLY A 23 -2.00 -1.40 8.15
CA GLY A 23 -2.87 -1.05 9.27
C GLY A 23 -2.50 -1.77 10.56
N ALA A 24 -2.19 -3.08 10.48
CA ALA A 24 -1.78 -3.87 11.64
C ALA A 24 -0.45 -3.37 12.23
N ALA A 25 0.51 -3.03 11.39
CA ALA A 25 1.77 -2.45 11.85
C ALA A 25 1.57 -1.08 12.50
N ALA A 26 0.76 -0.21 11.87
CA ALA A 26 0.44 1.11 12.42
C ALA A 26 -0.24 1.03 13.79
N SER A 27 -1.15 0.05 13.98
CA SER A 27 -1.81 -0.16 15.27
C SER A 27 -0.89 -0.70 16.39
N LYS A 28 0.29 -1.23 16.03
CA LYS A 28 1.32 -1.61 17.01
C LYS A 28 2.18 -0.42 17.45
N GLN A 29 2.17 0.67 16.71
CA GLN A 29 2.93 1.87 17.04
C GLN A 29 2.22 2.67 18.13
N THR A 30 2.93 2.96 19.21
CA THR A 30 2.40 3.70 20.36
C THR A 30 1.81 5.04 19.92
N GLY A 31 0.60 5.32 20.37
CA GLY A 31 -0.12 6.57 20.05
C GLY A 31 -0.79 6.58 18.67
N LEU A 32 -0.79 5.45 17.94
CA LEU A 32 -1.51 5.35 16.67
C LEU A 32 -2.63 4.33 16.74
N VAL A 33 -3.71 4.63 16.01
CA VAL A 33 -4.79 3.70 15.69
C VAL A 33 -4.92 3.60 14.17
N ALA A 34 -5.34 2.43 13.69
CA ALA A 34 -5.58 2.25 12.27
C ALA A 34 -6.89 1.51 12.01
N SER A 35 -7.58 1.89 10.96
CA SER A 35 -8.71 1.15 10.41
C SER A 35 -8.41 0.74 8.98
N VAL A 36 -8.91 -0.43 8.60
CA VAL A 36 -8.78 -0.98 7.25
C VAL A 36 -10.15 -1.35 6.73
N SER A 37 -10.45 -0.91 5.52
CA SER A 37 -11.67 -1.28 4.82
C SER A 37 -11.34 -1.79 3.42
N ALA A 38 -12.06 -2.83 2.98
CA ALA A 38 -11.85 -3.43 1.66
C ALA A 38 -13.14 -3.41 0.84
N LYS A 39 -12.99 -3.16 -0.46
CA LYS A 39 -14.06 -3.29 -1.46
C LYS A 39 -13.58 -4.19 -2.59
N TYR A 40 -14.42 -5.15 -2.93
CA TYR A 40 -14.24 -6.04 -4.08
C TYR A 40 -15.22 -5.66 -5.17
N GLY A 41 -14.82 -5.79 -6.43
CA GLY A 41 -15.75 -5.79 -7.55
C GLY A 41 -16.67 -7.00 -7.50
N ALA A 42 -17.80 -6.94 -8.23
CA ALA A 42 -18.73 -8.07 -8.37
C ALA A 42 -18.10 -9.29 -9.07
N GLU A 43 -16.97 -9.11 -9.73
CA GLU A 43 -16.25 -10.16 -10.44
C GLU A 43 -15.41 -11.00 -9.46
N VAL A 44 -15.58 -12.32 -9.51
CA VAL A 44 -14.93 -13.27 -8.60
C VAL A 44 -13.40 -13.32 -8.80
N ARG A 45 -12.89 -13.05 -10.01
CA ARG A 45 -11.46 -13.00 -10.35
C ARG A 45 -11.18 -11.96 -11.42
N GLY A 46 -10.01 -11.30 -11.34
CA GLY A 46 -9.56 -10.34 -12.36
C GLY A 46 -10.21 -8.96 -12.32
N GLY A 47 -11.21 -8.74 -11.47
CA GLY A 47 -11.85 -7.45 -11.25
C GLY A 47 -10.99 -6.50 -10.40
N ILE A 48 -11.49 -5.27 -10.26
CA ILE A 48 -10.86 -4.26 -9.40
C ILE A 48 -10.89 -4.72 -7.94
N SER A 49 -9.76 -4.58 -7.26
CA SER A 49 -9.64 -4.71 -5.82
C SER A 49 -9.17 -3.39 -5.23
N ARG A 50 -9.83 -2.95 -4.17
CA ARG A 50 -9.53 -1.73 -3.44
C ARG A 50 -9.48 -2.01 -1.94
N ALA A 51 -8.50 -1.42 -1.27
CA ALA A 51 -8.47 -1.38 0.19
C ALA A 51 -7.98 -0.02 0.65
N ASP A 52 -8.62 0.52 1.68
CA ASP A 52 -8.30 1.80 2.28
C ASP A 52 -7.74 1.57 3.69
N VAL A 53 -6.73 2.35 4.06
CA VAL A 53 -6.16 2.40 5.40
C VAL A 53 -6.26 3.83 5.91
N VAL A 54 -6.80 4.00 7.11
CA VAL A 54 -6.78 5.27 7.83
C VAL A 54 -5.92 5.09 9.07
N ILE A 55 -4.88 5.91 9.22
CA ILE A 55 -3.98 5.93 10.37
C ILE A 55 -4.18 7.27 11.07
N SER A 56 -4.41 7.25 12.39
CA SER A 56 -4.66 8.46 13.19
C SER A 56 -4.00 8.34 14.57
N ASP A 57 -3.64 9.47 15.18
CA ASP A 57 -3.27 9.59 16.59
C ASP A 57 -4.47 9.81 17.51
N GLU A 58 -5.66 9.98 16.93
CA GLU A 58 -6.92 10.07 17.66
C GLU A 58 -7.83 8.89 17.27
N ARG A 59 -8.65 8.42 18.22
CA ARG A 59 -9.63 7.37 17.93
C ARG A 59 -10.60 7.86 16.86
N GLU A 60 -10.55 7.23 15.71
CA GLU A 60 -11.32 7.63 14.54
C GLU A 60 -12.68 6.93 14.52
N PRO A 61 -13.78 7.66 14.65
CA PRO A 61 -15.11 7.08 14.58
C PRO A 61 -15.52 6.68 13.16
N PHE A 62 -14.87 7.27 12.12
CA PHE A 62 -15.20 7.01 10.73
C PHE A 62 -14.03 6.29 10.03
N PRO A 63 -14.16 4.98 9.76
CA PRO A 63 -13.04 4.15 9.29
C PRO A 63 -12.75 4.27 7.79
N TRP A 64 -13.53 5.04 7.05
CA TRP A 64 -13.40 5.14 5.60
C TRP A 64 -12.47 6.27 5.17
N ALA A 65 -11.65 6.00 4.16
CA ALA A 65 -10.86 7.03 3.52
C ALA A 65 -11.74 7.87 2.58
N THR A 66 -11.80 9.18 2.85
CA THR A 66 -12.61 10.16 2.10
C THR A 66 -11.76 11.20 1.38
N ARG A 67 -10.56 11.50 1.91
CA ARG A 67 -9.60 12.47 1.36
C ARG A 67 -8.20 11.88 1.42
N LEU A 68 -7.74 11.33 0.30
CA LEU A 68 -6.51 10.55 0.25
C LEU A 68 -5.26 11.43 0.33
N ASP A 69 -4.35 11.06 1.21
CA ASP A 69 -2.97 11.53 1.23
C ASP A 69 -2.10 10.74 0.24
N LEU A 70 -2.42 9.46 0.08
CA LEU A 70 -1.64 8.55 -0.74
C LEU A 70 -2.54 7.59 -1.52
N LEU A 71 -2.29 7.46 -2.82
CA LEU A 71 -2.87 6.46 -3.69
C LEU A 71 -1.77 5.51 -4.17
N VAL A 72 -1.93 4.22 -3.94
CA VAL A 72 -0.99 3.16 -4.32
C VAL A 72 -1.63 2.28 -5.39
N MET A 73 -1.05 2.28 -6.58
CA MET A 73 -1.58 1.56 -7.74
C MET A 73 -0.66 0.39 -8.11
N LEU A 74 -1.11 -0.84 -7.82
CA LEU A 74 -0.46 -2.07 -8.24
C LEU A 74 -0.87 -2.49 -9.67
N ASP A 75 -1.96 -1.90 -10.18
CA ASP A 75 -2.36 -2.04 -11.58
C ASP A 75 -2.93 -0.71 -12.09
N PRO A 76 -2.16 0.07 -12.86
CA PRO A 76 -2.55 1.40 -13.32
C PRO A 76 -3.72 1.42 -14.31
N LYS A 77 -4.12 0.28 -14.87
CA LYS A 77 -5.32 0.20 -15.75
C LYS A 77 -6.61 0.63 -15.05
N TRP A 78 -6.66 0.52 -13.70
CA TRP A 78 -7.83 0.86 -12.91
C TRP A 78 -7.95 2.35 -12.59
N ILE A 79 -7.13 3.21 -13.19
CA ILE A 79 -7.19 4.64 -12.95
C ILE A 79 -8.47 5.25 -13.55
N THR A 80 -9.36 5.71 -12.68
CA THR A 80 -10.63 6.35 -13.04
C THR A 80 -10.82 7.65 -12.26
N ARG A 81 -11.77 8.50 -12.69
CA ARG A 81 -12.13 9.70 -11.94
C ARG A 81 -12.66 9.37 -10.53
N ALA A 82 -13.43 8.31 -10.38
CA ALA A 82 -13.96 7.89 -9.09
C ALA A 82 -12.85 7.49 -8.09
N ILE A 83 -11.73 6.95 -8.59
CA ILE A 83 -10.57 6.59 -7.77
C ILE A 83 -9.73 7.82 -7.42
N THR A 84 -9.59 8.76 -8.33
CA THR A 84 -8.70 9.93 -8.18
C THR A 84 -9.40 11.15 -7.59
N SER A 85 -10.74 11.24 -7.65
CA SER A 85 -11.48 12.39 -7.10
C SER A 85 -11.24 12.65 -5.60
N PRO A 86 -10.98 11.64 -4.74
CA PRO A 86 -10.69 11.86 -3.33
C PRO A 86 -9.26 12.34 -3.03
N LEU A 87 -8.38 12.48 -4.03
CA LEU A 87 -7.00 12.94 -3.80
C LEU A 87 -6.98 14.36 -3.24
N LYS A 88 -6.23 14.57 -2.15
CA LYS A 88 -5.92 15.90 -1.64
C LYS A 88 -5.03 16.66 -2.64
N PRO A 89 -4.98 18.01 -2.58
CA PRO A 89 -4.12 18.80 -3.49
C PRO A 89 -2.64 18.45 -3.45
N LYS A 90 -2.14 17.98 -2.29
CA LYS A 90 -0.74 17.55 -2.06
C LYS A 90 -0.63 16.03 -1.93
N ALA A 91 -1.61 15.28 -2.43
CA ALA A 91 -1.55 13.83 -2.38
C ALA A 91 -0.43 13.30 -3.28
N LEU A 92 0.17 12.19 -2.87
CA LEU A 92 1.14 11.44 -3.65
C LEU A 92 0.47 10.22 -4.30
N VAL A 93 0.81 9.95 -5.55
CA VAL A 93 0.40 8.73 -6.25
C VAL A 93 1.64 7.88 -6.49
N LEU A 94 1.63 6.66 -5.96
CA LEU A 94 2.66 5.65 -6.21
C LEU A 94 2.11 4.62 -7.18
N SER A 95 2.80 4.34 -8.26
CA SER A 95 2.37 3.36 -9.25
C SER A 95 3.51 2.44 -9.64
N VAL A 96 3.22 1.16 -9.82
CA VAL A 96 4.23 0.17 -10.28
C VAL A 96 4.57 0.31 -11.77
N ALA A 97 3.81 1.09 -12.52
CA ALA A 97 4.03 1.35 -13.94
C ALA A 97 3.43 2.72 -14.34
N PRO A 98 3.79 3.27 -15.51
CA PRO A 98 3.25 4.54 -15.99
C PRO A 98 1.72 4.57 -16.03
N LEU A 99 1.15 5.70 -15.64
CA LEU A 99 -0.29 5.93 -15.70
C LEU A 99 -0.72 6.29 -17.11
N GLN A 100 -1.88 5.78 -17.53
CA GLN A 100 -2.48 6.13 -18.84
C GLN A 100 -2.99 7.58 -18.90
N LYS A 101 -3.17 8.22 -17.73
CA LYS A 101 -3.62 9.62 -17.63
C LYS A 101 -2.69 10.41 -16.73
N LYS A 102 -2.35 11.63 -17.14
CA LYS A 102 -1.65 12.58 -16.29
C LYS A 102 -2.60 13.05 -15.19
N LEU A 103 -2.13 12.97 -13.94
CA LEU A 103 -2.82 13.50 -12.77
C LEU A 103 -2.25 14.88 -12.39
N LYS A 104 -3.06 15.68 -11.68
CA LYS A 104 -2.56 16.91 -11.04
C LYS A 104 -1.73 16.63 -9.79
N ALA A 105 -1.90 15.45 -9.20
CA ALA A 105 -1.13 14.99 -8.05
C ALA A 105 0.29 14.57 -8.48
N GLU A 106 1.25 14.74 -7.58
CA GLU A 106 2.59 14.18 -7.76
C GLU A 106 2.50 12.67 -7.95
N THR A 107 3.16 12.17 -9.00
CA THR A 107 3.14 10.74 -9.33
C THR A 107 4.56 10.22 -9.40
N LYS A 108 4.85 9.19 -8.62
CA LYS A 108 6.13 8.46 -8.64
C LYS A 108 5.92 7.05 -9.16
N ILE A 109 6.76 6.64 -10.10
CA ILE A 109 6.81 5.25 -10.58
C ILE A 109 7.79 4.50 -9.68
N VAL A 110 7.29 3.45 -9.03
CA VAL A 110 8.07 2.59 -8.16
C VAL A 110 8.28 1.27 -8.89
N PRO A 111 9.50 0.90 -9.30
CA PRO A 111 9.78 -0.34 -10.05
C PRO A 111 9.70 -1.58 -9.16
N ALA A 112 8.62 -1.68 -8.37
CA ALA A 112 8.45 -2.74 -7.38
C ALA A 112 8.25 -4.13 -8.00
N ARG A 113 7.63 -4.18 -9.20
CA ARG A 113 7.41 -5.43 -9.93
C ARG A 113 8.72 -6.01 -10.44
N GLU A 114 9.53 -5.17 -11.07
CA GLU A 114 10.85 -5.51 -11.60
C GLU A 114 11.78 -5.96 -10.46
N ARG A 115 11.81 -5.20 -9.37
CA ARG A 115 12.60 -5.52 -8.18
C ARG A 115 12.16 -6.84 -7.53
N SER A 116 10.85 -7.07 -7.43
CA SER A 116 10.31 -8.32 -6.91
C SER A 116 10.78 -9.53 -7.75
N LYS A 117 10.75 -9.39 -9.07
CA LYS A 117 11.21 -10.46 -9.98
C LYS A 117 12.71 -10.67 -9.89
N GLN A 118 13.51 -9.60 -9.90
CA GLN A 118 14.97 -9.65 -9.90
C GLN A 118 15.55 -10.15 -8.57
N ASP A 119 15.06 -9.59 -7.44
CA ASP A 119 15.68 -9.81 -6.13
C ASP A 119 15.05 -10.98 -5.37
N LEU A 120 13.79 -11.35 -5.70
CA LEU A 120 13.03 -12.39 -4.99
C LEU A 120 12.54 -13.52 -5.91
N GLY A 121 12.87 -13.46 -7.20
CA GLY A 121 12.54 -14.50 -8.17
C GLY A 121 11.06 -14.58 -8.58
N SER A 122 10.20 -13.67 -8.10
CA SER A 122 8.77 -13.71 -8.39
C SER A 122 8.12 -12.33 -8.23
N GLU A 123 7.16 -12.00 -9.10
CA GLU A 123 6.35 -10.77 -9.00
C GLU A 123 5.34 -10.81 -7.84
N LYS A 124 5.16 -11.93 -7.17
CA LYS A 124 4.18 -12.12 -6.09
C LYS A 124 4.41 -11.20 -4.88
N PHE A 125 5.64 -10.71 -4.70
CA PHE A 125 6.02 -9.87 -3.56
C PHE A 125 5.99 -8.37 -3.89
N THR A 126 5.48 -7.98 -5.06
CA THR A 126 5.32 -6.58 -5.47
C THR A 126 4.52 -5.77 -4.43
N ASN A 127 3.45 -6.34 -3.91
CA ASN A 127 2.63 -5.72 -2.86
C ASN A 127 3.42 -5.47 -1.58
N SER A 128 4.27 -6.40 -1.16
CA SER A 128 5.11 -6.29 0.05
C SER A 128 6.18 -5.20 -0.12
N ILE A 129 6.81 -5.11 -1.31
CA ILE A 129 7.72 -4.00 -1.66
C ILE A 129 6.98 -2.67 -1.59
N MET A 130 5.78 -2.58 -2.16
CA MET A 130 5.00 -1.34 -2.14
C MET A 130 4.60 -0.94 -0.72
N VAL A 131 4.28 -1.89 0.18
CA VAL A 131 3.99 -1.57 1.58
C VAL A 131 5.22 -1.02 2.29
N GLY A 132 6.39 -1.63 2.10
CA GLY A 132 7.66 -1.13 2.63
C GLY A 132 7.98 0.29 2.13
N TYR A 133 7.76 0.53 0.84
CA TYR A 133 7.93 1.85 0.22
C TYR A 133 6.97 2.89 0.81
N VAL A 134 5.69 2.53 0.98
CA VAL A 134 4.67 3.40 1.61
C VAL A 134 5.06 3.79 3.04
N ALA A 135 5.47 2.82 3.85
CA ALA A 135 5.92 3.09 5.22
C ALA A 135 7.15 4.02 5.24
N GLY A 136 8.10 3.80 4.33
CA GLY A 136 9.29 4.65 4.18
C GLY A 136 8.94 6.10 3.79
N VAL A 137 8.00 6.30 2.86
CA VAL A 137 7.53 7.63 2.44
C VAL A 137 6.74 8.35 3.53
N LEU A 138 5.91 7.62 4.27
CA LEU A 138 5.08 8.20 5.33
C LEU A 138 5.86 8.41 6.64
N GLY A 139 6.98 7.70 6.84
CA GLY A 139 7.68 7.64 8.12
C GLY A 139 6.91 6.88 9.21
N ILE A 140 5.81 6.22 8.86
CA ILE A 140 4.95 5.42 9.73
C ILE A 140 4.33 4.25 8.95
N PRO A 141 4.11 3.07 9.59
CA PRO A 141 4.71 2.68 10.88
C PRO A 141 6.22 2.48 10.75
N ASP A 142 6.88 2.35 11.90
CA ASP A 142 8.29 1.98 11.95
C ASP A 142 8.52 0.67 11.20
N LEU A 143 9.67 0.57 10.52
CA LEU A 143 10.01 -0.61 9.71
C LEU A 143 9.99 -1.89 10.53
N GLU A 144 10.45 -1.85 11.77
CA GLU A 144 10.46 -3.03 12.64
C GLU A 144 9.05 -3.52 12.98
N LEU A 145 8.13 -2.61 13.27
CA LEU A 145 6.71 -2.95 13.49
C LEU A 145 6.07 -3.53 12.23
N LEU A 146 6.46 -3.03 11.06
CA LEU A 146 6.00 -3.57 9.79
C LEU A 146 6.53 -5.00 9.56
N ARG A 147 7.80 -5.26 9.89
CA ARG A 147 8.41 -6.60 9.83
C ARG A 147 7.71 -7.57 10.78
N MET A 148 7.47 -7.16 12.03
CA MET A 148 6.73 -7.97 13.02
C MET A 148 5.34 -8.35 12.51
N ALA A 149 4.58 -7.37 12.02
CA ALA A 149 3.24 -7.62 11.48
C ALA A 149 3.27 -8.54 10.25
N ALA A 150 4.30 -8.42 9.40
CA ALA A 150 4.48 -9.29 8.24
C ALA A 150 4.83 -10.73 8.65
N ALA A 151 5.71 -10.90 9.64
CA ALA A 151 6.07 -12.21 10.16
C ALA A 151 4.86 -12.97 10.74
N GLU A 152 3.98 -12.25 11.46
CA GLU A 152 2.75 -12.82 12.03
C GLU A 152 1.71 -13.22 10.98
N ARG A 153 1.71 -12.57 9.81
CA ARG A 153 0.68 -12.75 8.77
C ARG A 153 1.13 -13.57 7.57
N SER A 154 2.41 -13.83 7.45
CA SER A 154 2.98 -14.63 6.38
C SER A 154 2.92 -16.12 6.72
N THR A 155 2.77 -16.95 5.70
CA THR A 155 3.03 -18.39 5.83
C THR A 155 4.52 -18.63 6.01
N GLU A 156 4.92 -19.75 6.62
CA GLU A 156 6.34 -20.10 6.80
C GLU A 156 7.10 -20.06 5.46
N VAL A 157 6.46 -20.52 4.37
CA VAL A 157 7.09 -20.56 3.03
C VAL A 157 7.35 -19.15 2.46
N SER A 158 6.52 -18.16 2.79
CA SER A 158 6.61 -16.82 2.21
C SER A 158 7.18 -15.77 3.15
N LYS A 159 7.41 -16.12 4.42
CA LYS A 159 7.80 -15.19 5.47
C LYS A 159 9.08 -14.43 5.15
N ASP A 160 10.16 -15.14 4.89
CA ASP A 160 11.46 -14.53 4.62
C ASP A 160 11.44 -13.64 3.38
N LEU A 161 10.73 -14.06 2.33
CA LEU A 161 10.60 -13.29 1.10
C LEU A 161 9.75 -12.03 1.31
N ASN A 162 8.69 -12.10 2.12
CA ASN A 162 7.90 -10.92 2.49
C ASN A 162 8.72 -9.91 3.31
N LEU A 163 9.51 -10.38 4.28
CA LEU A 163 10.38 -9.53 5.08
C LEU A 163 11.42 -8.82 4.21
N ARG A 164 12.11 -9.55 3.32
CA ARG A 164 13.05 -8.99 2.36
C ARG A 164 12.39 -7.99 1.41
N ALA A 165 11.19 -8.29 0.92
CA ALA A 165 10.43 -7.40 0.06
C ALA A 165 10.13 -6.06 0.74
N ILE A 166 9.71 -6.08 2.00
CA ILE A 166 9.44 -4.89 2.81
C ILE A 166 10.70 -4.04 2.98
N GLU A 167 11.84 -4.68 3.25
CA GLU A 167 13.13 -3.99 3.38
C GLU A 167 13.55 -3.31 2.08
N ILE A 168 13.44 -4.02 0.95
CA ILE A 168 13.71 -3.47 -0.38
C ILE A 168 12.84 -2.21 -0.60
N GLY A 169 11.55 -2.29 -0.34
CA GLY A 169 10.63 -1.15 -0.49
C GLY A 169 11.02 0.04 0.39
N SER A 170 11.31 -0.20 1.66
CA SER A 170 11.76 0.84 2.59
C SER A 170 13.07 1.51 2.17
N GLN A 171 14.04 0.73 1.69
CA GLN A 171 15.30 1.26 1.16
C GLN A 171 15.09 2.11 -0.08
N MET A 172 14.26 1.65 -1.03
CA MET A 172 13.92 2.42 -2.23
C MET A 172 13.28 3.77 -1.92
N ALA A 173 12.47 3.87 -0.86
CA ALA A 173 11.84 5.13 -0.44
C ALA A 173 12.85 6.13 0.11
N LYS A 174 13.95 5.67 0.72
CA LYS A 174 15.02 6.53 1.29
C LYS A 174 15.99 7.06 0.24
N MET A 175 16.02 6.45 -0.94
CA MET A 175 16.95 6.82 -2.03
C MET A 175 16.38 7.90 -2.97
N GLN A 176 15.15 8.33 -2.76
CA GLN A 176 14.42 9.34 -3.54
C GLN A 176 14.12 10.58 -2.73
#